data_1ee779c84f45f16b9411b7406b33c127
#
_entry.id   1ee779c84f45f16b9411b7406b33c127
#
_cell.length_a   1.000
_cell.length_b   1.000
_cell.length_c   1.000
_cell.angle_alpha   90.00
_cell.angle_beta   90.00
_cell.angle_gamma   90.00
#
_symmetry.space_group_name_H-M   'P 1'
#
loop_
_entity.id
_entity.type
_entity.pdbx_description
1 polymer ?
#
loop_
_entity_poly.entity_id
_entity_poly.type
_entity_poly.pdbx_seq_one_letter_code
_entity_poly.pdbx_strand_id
1 'polypeptide(L)'
;MLFRSGYVYLIRDALMLQYLREPFSREVYLLETADPALVGRYCAAADAYIRDRLPLAQAPNLQQLRRQQYFLDYFTQPHGRCLLRHMQPFFLPEPLRERFLSRHPELRQELQLFLGSAEFFETIFLYQLALVDYIYTGRLHFLGTVIDVPPEARREHLRSMIEQLRRTPERLCILCTQNRVCNYDDLSVSVFVNQHAAFVLDGASGGAQPAYTVSSGAMVHQLNVWMDHFRKLPAAQRLTGQDAIDYLTRCMRLL
;
A
#
# COMPACT_ATOMS: atom_id res chain seq x y z
N MET A 1 20.45 -0.10 -38.28
CA MET A 1 19.22 -0.41 -37.54
C MET A 1 19.14 0.50 -36.31
N LEU A 2 18.19 1.42 -36.27
CA LEU A 2 18.02 2.35 -35.13
C LEU A 2 16.98 1.79 -34.21
N PHE A 3 17.40 1.17 -33.10
CA PHE A 3 16.49 0.76 -32.03
C PHE A 3 16.19 1.99 -31.15
N ARG A 4 14.92 2.27 -30.90
CA ARG A 4 14.57 3.12 -29.78
C ARG A 4 14.66 2.26 -28.51
N SER A 5 15.64 2.57 -27.65
CA SER A 5 15.73 1.95 -26.34
C SER A 5 14.47 2.27 -25.56
N GLY A 6 13.72 1.23 -25.19
CA GLY A 6 12.56 1.36 -24.34
C GLY A 6 12.98 1.55 -22.89
N TYR A 7 13.03 0.48 -22.12
CA TYR A 7 13.33 0.51 -20.69
C TYR A 7 14.57 -0.31 -20.39
N VAL A 8 15.39 0.19 -19.46
CA VAL A 8 16.54 -0.54 -18.92
C VAL A 8 16.25 -0.80 -17.44
N TYR A 9 16.33 -2.06 -17.03
CA TYR A 9 16.25 -2.48 -15.63
C TYR A 9 17.63 -2.94 -15.22
N LEU A 10 18.12 -2.38 -14.11
CA LEU A 10 19.42 -2.72 -13.53
C LEU A 10 19.21 -3.30 -12.14
N ILE A 11 19.69 -4.51 -11.95
CA ILE A 11 19.87 -5.10 -10.62
C ILE A 11 21.36 -4.98 -10.32
N ARG A 12 21.71 -4.14 -9.34
CA ARG A 12 23.10 -3.81 -9.02
C ARG A 12 23.91 -5.08 -8.81
N ASP A 13 25.07 -5.12 -9.46
CA ASP A 13 26.07 -6.21 -9.39
C ASP A 13 25.55 -7.59 -9.85
N ALA A 14 24.38 -7.67 -10.47
CA ALA A 14 23.76 -8.94 -10.85
C ALA A 14 23.35 -8.98 -12.33
N LEU A 15 22.48 -8.07 -12.79
CA LEU A 15 21.77 -8.24 -14.05
C LEU A 15 21.37 -6.91 -14.67
N MET A 16 21.43 -6.83 -15.99
CA MET A 16 20.80 -5.78 -16.78
C MET A 16 19.80 -6.41 -17.75
N LEU A 17 18.58 -5.88 -17.77
CA LEU A 17 17.56 -6.19 -18.74
C LEU A 17 17.25 -4.94 -19.56
N GLN A 18 17.30 -5.04 -20.88
CA GLN A 18 16.98 -3.95 -21.79
C GLN A 18 15.89 -4.38 -22.76
N TYR A 19 14.80 -3.63 -22.80
CA TYR A 19 13.75 -3.79 -23.80
C TYR A 19 14.07 -2.93 -24.99
N LEU A 20 14.23 -3.55 -26.15
CA LEU A 20 14.43 -2.91 -27.43
C LEU A 20 13.17 -3.08 -28.26
N ARG A 21 12.59 -1.98 -28.71
CA ARG A 21 11.46 -2.00 -29.64
C ARG A 21 11.90 -1.56 -31.03
N GLU A 22 11.62 -2.38 -32.00
CA GLU A 22 11.83 -2.00 -33.38
C GLU A 22 10.82 -0.90 -33.79
N PRO A 23 11.26 0.22 -34.40
CA PRO A 23 10.40 1.37 -34.68
C PRO A 23 9.22 1.06 -35.61
N PHE A 24 9.34 0.04 -36.46
CA PHE A 24 8.38 -0.26 -37.54
C PHE A 24 7.71 -1.63 -37.39
N SER A 25 8.02 -2.37 -36.33
CA SER A 25 7.38 -3.64 -36.03
C SER A 25 6.76 -3.62 -34.62
N ARG A 26 5.91 -4.62 -34.33
CA ARG A 26 5.40 -4.85 -32.96
C ARG A 26 6.32 -5.71 -32.12
N GLU A 27 7.47 -6.09 -32.67
CA GLU A 27 8.42 -6.97 -32.03
C GLU A 27 9.18 -6.23 -30.92
N VAL A 28 9.33 -6.90 -29.79
CA VAL A 28 10.08 -6.45 -28.63
C VAL A 28 11.18 -7.46 -28.36
N TYR A 29 12.41 -6.99 -28.35
CA TYR A 29 13.58 -7.81 -28.02
C TYR A 29 13.97 -7.55 -26.59
N LEU A 30 14.23 -8.61 -25.85
CA LEU A 30 14.79 -8.55 -24.51
C LEU A 30 16.27 -8.88 -24.58
N LEU A 31 17.12 -7.92 -24.26
CA LEU A 31 18.54 -8.13 -24.06
C LEU A 31 18.79 -8.34 -22.56
N GLU A 32 19.33 -9.49 -22.23
CA GLU A 32 19.73 -9.83 -20.87
C GLU A 32 21.25 -9.98 -20.82
N THR A 33 21.88 -9.43 -19.79
CA THR A 33 23.30 -9.63 -19.52
C THR A 33 23.59 -9.67 -18.03
N ALA A 34 24.39 -10.66 -17.63
CA ALA A 34 24.94 -10.80 -16.30
C ALA A 34 26.46 -10.56 -16.29
N ASP A 35 27.06 -10.06 -17.40
CA ASP A 35 28.48 -9.69 -17.44
C ASP A 35 28.77 -8.59 -16.42
N PRO A 36 29.58 -8.88 -15.35
CA PRO A 36 29.81 -7.93 -14.28
C PRO A 36 30.43 -6.61 -14.76
N ALA A 37 31.29 -6.66 -15.77
CA ALA A 37 31.95 -5.46 -16.30
C ALA A 37 30.94 -4.57 -17.02
N LEU A 38 30.02 -5.15 -17.78
CA LEU A 38 28.98 -4.42 -18.49
C LEU A 38 27.92 -3.90 -17.51
N VAL A 39 27.43 -4.75 -16.61
CA VAL A 39 26.48 -4.36 -15.56
C VAL A 39 27.05 -3.24 -14.69
N GLY A 40 28.32 -3.35 -14.25
CA GLY A 40 29.00 -2.32 -13.47
C GLY A 40 29.09 -0.97 -14.18
N ARG A 41 29.42 -0.96 -15.50
CA ARG A 41 29.44 0.29 -16.30
C ARG A 41 28.05 0.93 -16.38
N TYR A 42 26.99 0.15 -16.60
CA TYR A 42 25.61 0.67 -16.64
C TYR A 42 25.16 1.17 -15.27
N CYS A 43 25.52 0.48 -14.18
CA CYS A 43 25.24 0.95 -12.83
C CYS A 43 25.97 2.28 -12.55
N ALA A 44 27.23 2.40 -12.90
CA ALA A 44 27.98 3.65 -12.74
C ALA A 44 27.39 4.81 -13.56
N ALA A 45 26.96 4.54 -14.79
CA ALA A 45 26.31 5.53 -15.64
C ALA A 45 24.94 5.95 -15.08
N ALA A 46 24.16 4.99 -14.57
CA ALA A 46 22.89 5.26 -13.91
C ALA A 46 23.09 6.08 -12.63
N ASP A 47 24.06 5.72 -11.78
CA ASP A 47 24.40 6.46 -10.56
C ASP A 47 24.84 7.91 -10.89
N ALA A 48 25.64 8.11 -11.95
CA ALA A 48 26.04 9.43 -12.40
C ALA A 48 24.82 10.24 -12.91
N TYR A 49 23.92 9.60 -13.63
CA TYR A 49 22.69 10.24 -14.14
C TYR A 49 21.72 10.60 -13.02
N ILE A 50 21.59 9.76 -11.99
CA ILE A 50 20.65 9.94 -10.87
C ILE A 50 21.20 10.96 -9.87
N ARG A 51 22.53 11.08 -9.73
CA ARG A 51 23.20 11.91 -8.70
C ARG A 51 22.69 13.35 -8.66
N ASP A 52 22.41 13.93 -9.81
CA ASP A 52 21.95 15.30 -9.95
C ASP A 52 20.43 15.42 -10.11
N ARG A 53 19.70 14.32 -9.91
CA ARG A 53 18.23 14.28 -10.05
C ARG A 53 17.57 14.13 -8.70
N LEU A 54 16.36 14.68 -8.59
CA LEU A 54 15.52 14.44 -7.41
C LEU A 54 15.09 12.96 -7.39
N PRO A 55 15.22 12.28 -6.26
CA PRO A 55 14.80 10.89 -6.14
C PRO A 55 13.28 10.77 -6.38
N LEU A 56 12.87 9.74 -7.11
CA LEU A 56 11.45 9.42 -7.35
C LEU A 56 10.74 9.05 -6.03
N ALA A 57 11.47 8.41 -5.13
CA ALA A 57 11.02 8.07 -3.79
C ALA A 57 12.13 8.39 -2.79
N GLN A 58 11.73 8.79 -1.59
CA GLN A 58 12.62 9.01 -0.45
C GLN A 58 12.29 7.98 0.62
N ALA A 59 13.28 7.56 1.39
CA ALA A 59 13.14 6.63 2.51
C ALA A 59 13.43 7.33 3.85
N PRO A 60 12.61 8.31 4.26
CA PRO A 60 12.77 8.96 5.54
C PRO A 60 12.40 8.03 6.69
N ASN A 61 12.92 8.31 7.88
CA ASN A 61 12.45 7.67 9.08
C ASN A 61 11.01 8.15 9.39
N LEU A 62 10.14 7.26 9.85
CA LEU A 62 8.77 7.57 10.27
C LEU A 62 8.69 8.73 11.26
N GLN A 63 9.61 8.81 12.23
CA GLN A 63 9.67 9.92 13.17
C GLN A 63 10.00 11.26 12.48
N GLN A 64 10.84 11.24 11.45
CA GLN A 64 11.12 12.44 10.66
C GLN A 64 9.88 12.90 9.90
N LEU A 65 9.14 12.00 9.26
CA LEU A 65 7.89 12.33 8.58
C LEU A 65 6.85 12.93 9.54
N ARG A 66 6.75 12.40 10.76
CA ARG A 66 5.86 12.96 11.79
C ARG A 66 6.29 14.36 12.22
N ARG A 67 7.58 14.59 12.48
CA ARG A 67 8.12 15.92 12.81
C ARG A 67 7.89 16.94 11.69
N GLN A 68 7.89 16.51 10.44
CA GLN A 68 7.62 17.34 9.27
C GLN A 68 6.13 17.48 8.98
N GLN A 69 5.25 16.94 9.81
CA GLN A 69 3.79 16.96 9.64
C GLN A 69 3.30 16.31 8.33
N TYR A 70 4.12 15.47 7.70
CA TYR A 70 3.83 14.85 6.40
C TYR A 70 2.49 14.11 6.38
N PHE A 71 2.18 13.36 7.44
CA PHE A 71 0.92 12.60 7.51
C PHE A 71 -0.29 13.49 7.70
N LEU A 72 -0.12 14.63 8.40
CA LEU A 72 -1.18 15.62 8.54
C LEU A 72 -1.53 16.22 7.19
N ASP A 73 -0.52 16.66 6.43
CA ASP A 73 -0.71 17.20 5.08
C ASP A 73 -1.30 16.16 4.14
N TYR A 74 -0.83 14.90 4.22
CA TYR A 74 -1.31 13.82 3.37
C TYR A 74 -2.79 13.50 3.62
N PHE A 75 -3.21 13.35 4.88
CA PHE A 75 -4.58 12.96 5.24
C PHE A 75 -5.61 14.08 5.08
N THR A 76 -5.20 15.33 4.87
CA THR A 76 -6.10 16.42 4.52
C THR A 76 -6.48 16.44 3.03
N GLN A 77 -5.78 15.68 2.18
CA GLN A 77 -6.04 15.63 0.75
C GLN A 77 -7.19 14.65 0.42
N PRO A 78 -8.12 15.05 -0.47
CA PRO A 78 -9.22 14.19 -0.88
C PRO A 78 -8.75 13.06 -1.83
N HIS A 79 -9.66 12.12 -2.11
CA HIS A 79 -9.48 11.06 -3.10
C HIS A 79 -8.30 10.11 -2.83
N GLY A 80 -8.06 9.81 -1.58
CA GLY A 80 -7.09 8.80 -1.20
C GLY A 80 -7.54 7.38 -1.56
N ARG A 81 -6.56 6.53 -1.88
CA ARG A 81 -6.72 5.08 -2.03
C ARG A 81 -5.63 4.39 -1.22
N CYS A 82 -5.91 3.21 -0.73
CA CYS A 82 -4.87 2.46 -0.04
C CYS A 82 -4.97 0.96 -0.33
N LEU A 83 -3.81 0.31 -0.33
CA LEU A 83 -3.66 -1.13 -0.34
C LEU A 83 -3.01 -1.53 0.99
N LEU A 84 -3.68 -2.37 1.76
CA LEU A 84 -3.32 -2.65 3.13
C LEU A 84 -2.84 -4.08 3.32
N ARG A 85 -1.60 -4.24 3.76
CA ARG A 85 -1.01 -5.52 4.17
C ARG A 85 -1.39 -5.90 5.60
N HIS A 86 -1.69 -4.91 6.43
CA HIS A 86 -2.11 -5.10 7.81
C HIS A 86 -3.39 -4.33 8.08
N MET A 87 -4.18 -4.83 9.03
CA MET A 87 -5.37 -4.13 9.46
C MET A 87 -5.01 -2.78 10.07
N GLN A 88 -5.68 -1.74 9.60
CA GLN A 88 -5.52 -0.34 10.02
C GLN A 88 -6.77 0.12 10.78
N PRO A 89 -6.74 1.24 11.52
CA PRO A 89 -7.87 1.73 12.32
C PRO A 89 -9.00 2.36 11.49
N PHE A 90 -9.29 1.85 10.27
CA PHE A 90 -10.46 2.26 9.52
C PHE A 90 -11.75 1.82 10.21
N PHE A 91 -12.72 2.72 10.25
CA PHE A 91 -14.04 2.45 10.83
C PHE A 91 -14.01 2.06 12.30
N LEU A 92 -13.01 2.52 13.03
CA LEU A 92 -12.82 2.21 14.43
C LEU A 92 -13.96 2.80 15.27
N PRO A 93 -14.70 2.00 16.06
CA PRO A 93 -15.75 2.54 16.92
C PRO A 93 -15.18 3.43 18.03
N GLU A 94 -15.97 4.41 18.46
CA GLU A 94 -15.55 5.43 19.44
C GLU A 94 -14.87 4.87 20.69
N PRO A 95 -15.42 3.86 21.39
CA PRO A 95 -14.80 3.35 22.60
C PRO A 95 -13.41 2.76 22.36
N LEU A 96 -13.21 2.15 21.18
CA LEU A 96 -11.93 1.56 20.80
C LEU A 96 -10.94 2.66 20.39
N ARG A 97 -11.41 3.72 19.75
CA ARG A 97 -10.62 4.90 19.40
C ARG A 97 -10.09 5.60 20.66
N GLU A 98 -10.94 5.86 21.65
CA GLU A 98 -10.53 6.49 22.90
C GLU A 98 -9.53 5.62 23.68
N ARG A 99 -9.73 4.32 23.70
CA ARG A 99 -8.77 3.38 24.31
C ARG A 99 -7.42 3.40 23.58
N PHE A 100 -7.41 3.53 22.25
CA PHE A 100 -6.19 3.69 21.46
C PHE A 100 -5.48 4.98 21.85
N LEU A 101 -6.18 6.11 21.82
CA LEU A 101 -5.63 7.44 22.09
C LEU A 101 -5.15 7.62 23.54
N SER A 102 -5.75 6.91 24.50
CA SER A 102 -5.27 6.92 25.88
C SER A 102 -3.92 6.25 26.04
N ARG A 103 -3.61 5.26 25.23
CA ARG A 103 -2.32 4.55 25.24
C ARG A 103 -1.26 5.19 24.36
N HIS A 104 -1.69 5.92 23.33
CA HIS A 104 -0.83 6.55 22.32
C HIS A 104 -1.27 7.99 22.07
N PRO A 105 -1.20 8.88 23.10
CA PRO A 105 -1.63 10.26 22.96
C PRO A 105 -0.84 11.05 21.91
N GLU A 106 0.38 10.61 21.63
CA GLU A 106 1.25 11.18 20.59
C GLU A 106 0.73 10.96 19.17
N LEU A 107 -0.20 10.02 18.97
CA LEU A 107 -0.82 9.72 17.66
C LEU A 107 -2.18 10.40 17.47
N ARG A 108 -2.62 11.24 18.43
CA ARG A 108 -3.97 11.79 18.43
C ARG A 108 -4.31 12.57 17.16
N GLN A 109 -3.44 13.44 16.73
CA GLN A 109 -3.71 14.30 15.56
C GLN A 109 -3.75 13.47 14.28
N GLU A 110 -2.75 12.59 14.07
CA GLU A 110 -2.67 11.74 12.89
C GLU A 110 -3.87 10.77 12.83
N LEU A 111 -4.26 10.20 13.96
CA LEU A 111 -5.40 9.29 13.99
C LEU A 111 -6.72 10.02 13.72
N GLN A 112 -6.93 11.20 14.29
CA GLN A 112 -8.13 12.00 14.04
C GLN A 112 -8.26 12.36 12.56
N LEU A 113 -7.16 12.82 11.93
CA LEU A 113 -7.14 13.11 10.51
C LEU A 113 -7.34 11.86 9.66
N PHE A 114 -6.69 10.76 10.02
CA PHE A 114 -6.85 9.48 9.32
C PHE A 114 -8.30 8.98 9.36
N LEU A 115 -8.95 9.05 10.51
CA LEU A 115 -10.36 8.64 10.65
C LEU A 115 -11.30 9.59 9.90
N GLY A 116 -11.04 10.89 9.96
CA GLY A 116 -11.75 11.88 9.13
C GLY A 116 -11.51 11.66 7.65
N SER A 117 -10.27 11.38 7.23
CA SER A 117 -9.94 11.08 5.84
C SER A 117 -10.52 9.75 5.36
N ALA A 118 -10.82 8.82 6.25
CA ALA A 118 -11.48 7.56 5.88
C ALA A 118 -12.84 7.80 5.18
N GLU A 119 -13.48 8.93 5.42
CA GLU A 119 -14.67 9.37 4.69
C GLU A 119 -14.33 9.83 3.27
N PHE A 120 -13.09 10.27 3.03
CA PHE A 120 -12.60 10.75 1.73
C PHE A 120 -11.84 9.69 0.93
N PHE A 121 -11.51 8.54 1.53
CA PHE A 121 -10.94 7.44 0.77
C PHE A 121 -11.96 6.89 -0.22
N GLU A 122 -11.63 6.90 -1.51
CA GLU A 122 -12.47 6.34 -2.55
C GLU A 122 -12.59 4.83 -2.41
N THR A 123 -11.46 4.15 -2.13
CA THR A 123 -11.43 2.69 -1.97
C THR A 123 -10.27 2.28 -1.07
N ILE A 124 -10.57 1.37 -0.17
CA ILE A 124 -9.63 0.66 0.68
C ILE A 124 -9.51 -0.76 0.13
N PHE A 125 -8.34 -1.11 -0.38
CA PHE A 125 -8.02 -2.48 -0.75
C PHE A 125 -7.35 -3.16 0.45
N LEU A 126 -7.94 -4.24 0.93
CA LEU A 126 -7.45 -4.98 2.09
C LEU A 126 -7.12 -6.41 1.67
N TYR A 127 -5.90 -6.87 1.89
CA TYR A 127 -5.60 -8.28 1.69
C TYR A 127 -6.41 -9.15 2.64
N GLN A 128 -6.95 -10.24 2.15
CA GLN A 128 -7.68 -11.22 2.96
C GLN A 128 -6.85 -11.69 4.15
N LEU A 129 -5.55 -11.93 3.94
CA LEU A 129 -4.61 -12.33 4.99
C LEU A 129 -4.46 -11.28 6.08
N ALA A 130 -4.54 -9.99 5.77
CA ALA A 130 -4.50 -8.92 6.78
C ALA A 130 -5.68 -9.01 7.74
N LEU A 131 -6.86 -9.34 7.22
CA LEU A 131 -8.06 -9.54 8.04
C LEU A 131 -7.97 -10.82 8.86
N VAL A 132 -7.49 -11.91 8.26
CA VAL A 132 -7.27 -13.19 8.96
C VAL A 132 -6.28 -13.00 10.10
N ASP A 133 -5.13 -12.37 9.83
CA ASP A 133 -4.13 -12.07 10.87
C ASP A 133 -4.74 -11.23 12.01
N TYR A 134 -5.50 -10.18 11.70
CA TYR A 134 -6.20 -9.37 12.70
C TYR A 134 -7.19 -10.18 13.56
N ILE A 135 -7.94 -11.09 12.95
CA ILE A 135 -8.89 -11.95 13.68
C ILE A 135 -8.17 -12.85 14.68
N TYR A 136 -7.06 -13.46 14.27
CA TYR A 136 -6.33 -14.38 15.13
C TYR A 136 -5.44 -13.66 16.16
N THR A 137 -4.71 -12.63 15.76
CA THR A 137 -3.73 -11.97 16.63
C THR A 137 -4.28 -10.76 17.38
N GLY A 138 -5.31 -10.09 16.84
CA GLY A 138 -5.82 -8.82 17.34
C GLY A 138 -4.92 -7.63 17.05
N ARG A 139 -3.92 -7.76 16.20
CA ARG A 139 -2.97 -6.69 15.91
C ARG A 139 -3.54 -5.68 14.92
N LEU A 140 -3.62 -4.44 15.36
CA LEU A 140 -3.99 -3.28 14.56
C LEU A 140 -2.75 -2.41 14.35
N HIS A 141 -2.44 -2.08 13.10
CA HIS A 141 -1.24 -1.32 12.74
C HIS A 141 -1.61 0.11 12.40
N PHE A 142 -0.85 1.08 12.91
CA PHE A 142 -0.99 2.47 12.53
C PHE A 142 0.34 3.22 12.63
N LEU A 143 0.85 3.73 11.50
CA LEU A 143 2.08 4.52 11.39
C LEU A 143 3.24 3.98 12.25
N GLY A 144 3.52 2.69 12.11
CA GLY A 144 4.59 2.02 12.84
C GLY A 144 4.26 1.58 14.27
N THR A 145 3.08 1.90 14.76
CA THR A 145 2.59 1.45 16.06
C THR A 145 1.69 0.23 15.89
N VAL A 146 1.87 -0.76 16.74
CA VAL A 146 1.02 -1.97 16.79
C VAL A 146 0.24 -1.96 18.09
N ILE A 147 -1.06 -2.23 17.99
CA ILE A 147 -1.98 -2.22 19.13
C ILE A 147 -2.71 -3.54 19.18
N ASP A 148 -2.70 -4.13 20.36
CA ASP A 148 -3.44 -5.34 20.62
C ASP A 148 -4.90 -5.01 20.94
N VAL A 149 -5.81 -5.59 20.17
CA VAL A 149 -7.27 -5.44 20.30
C VAL A 149 -7.86 -6.74 20.81
N PRO A 150 -8.53 -6.74 21.97
CA PRO A 150 -9.14 -7.95 22.53
C PRO A 150 -10.32 -8.45 21.65
N PRO A 151 -10.70 -9.73 21.76
CA PRO A 151 -11.71 -10.35 20.89
C PRO A 151 -13.05 -9.60 20.83
N GLU A 152 -13.55 -9.13 21.96
CA GLU A 152 -14.82 -8.38 22.04
C GLU A 152 -14.75 -7.08 21.24
N ALA A 153 -13.64 -6.34 21.39
CA ALA A 153 -13.42 -5.08 20.68
C ALA A 153 -13.16 -5.33 19.18
N ARG A 154 -12.53 -6.46 18.81
CA ARG A 154 -12.42 -6.87 17.38
C ARG A 154 -13.79 -7.13 16.78
N ARG A 155 -14.69 -7.81 17.52
CA ARG A 155 -16.06 -8.04 17.09
C ARG A 155 -16.82 -6.73 16.87
N GLU A 156 -16.68 -5.76 17.77
CA GLU A 156 -17.27 -4.42 17.61
C GLU A 156 -16.69 -3.68 16.39
N HIS A 157 -15.38 -3.77 16.17
CA HIS A 157 -14.72 -3.16 15.01
C HIS A 157 -15.26 -3.75 13.69
N LEU A 158 -15.34 -5.08 13.58
CA LEU A 158 -15.91 -5.72 12.39
C LEU A 158 -17.39 -5.34 12.17
N ARG A 159 -18.17 -5.19 13.24
CA ARG A 159 -19.55 -4.70 13.16
C ARG A 159 -19.61 -3.29 12.60
N SER A 160 -18.75 -2.38 13.08
CA SER A 160 -18.63 -1.02 12.57
C SER A 160 -18.25 -1.01 11.08
N MET A 161 -17.32 -1.86 10.66
CA MET A 161 -16.96 -2.03 9.25
C MET A 161 -18.16 -2.46 8.40
N ILE A 162 -18.93 -3.43 8.85
CA ILE A 162 -20.14 -3.91 8.16
C ILE A 162 -21.18 -2.80 8.03
N GLU A 163 -21.39 -2.01 9.08
CA GLU A 163 -22.33 -0.88 9.05
C GLU A 163 -21.91 0.18 8.04
N GLN A 164 -20.62 0.49 7.97
CA GLN A 164 -20.09 1.41 6.96
C GLN A 164 -20.23 0.86 5.55
N LEU A 165 -19.97 -0.42 5.32
CA LEU A 165 -20.14 -1.05 4.01
C LEU A 165 -21.59 -1.11 3.55
N ARG A 166 -22.55 -1.19 4.44
CA ARG A 166 -23.98 -1.07 4.09
C ARG A 166 -24.33 0.30 3.52
N ARG A 167 -23.61 1.37 3.96
CA ARG A 167 -23.81 2.74 3.48
C ARG A 167 -23.01 3.03 2.20
N THR A 168 -21.82 2.47 2.10
CA THR A 168 -20.86 2.71 1.01
C THR A 168 -20.20 1.39 0.58
N PRO A 169 -20.91 0.54 -0.20
CA PRO A 169 -20.47 -0.82 -0.52
C PRO A 169 -19.16 -0.92 -1.30
N GLU A 170 -18.83 0.12 -2.07
CA GLU A 170 -17.63 0.18 -2.92
C GLU A 170 -16.37 0.63 -2.17
N ARG A 171 -16.51 1.07 -0.91
CA ARG A 171 -15.40 1.66 -0.14
C ARG A 171 -14.36 0.64 0.27
N LEU A 172 -14.73 -0.61 0.52
CA LEU A 172 -13.81 -1.69 0.86
C LEU A 172 -13.85 -2.77 -0.21
N CYS A 173 -12.66 -3.15 -0.65
CA CYS A 173 -12.43 -4.29 -1.53
C CYS A 173 -11.46 -5.25 -0.82
N ILE A 174 -11.92 -6.45 -0.48
CA ILE A 174 -11.07 -7.49 0.10
C ILE A 174 -10.47 -8.30 -1.05
N LEU A 175 -9.14 -8.30 -1.14
CA LEU A 175 -8.40 -9.03 -2.17
C LEU A 175 -8.15 -10.46 -1.71
N CYS A 176 -8.68 -11.43 -2.47
CA CYS A 176 -8.54 -12.85 -2.20
C CYS A 176 -7.19 -13.36 -2.73
N THR A 177 -6.35 -13.88 -1.84
CA THR A 177 -4.98 -14.33 -2.14
C THR A 177 -4.92 -15.74 -2.71
N GLN A 178 -6.03 -16.47 -2.74
CA GLN A 178 -6.07 -17.90 -3.14
C GLN A 178 -5.82 -18.16 -4.63
N ASN A 179 -5.88 -17.13 -5.48
CA ASN A 179 -5.58 -17.28 -6.90
C ASN A 179 -4.15 -16.82 -7.20
N ARG A 180 -3.27 -17.77 -7.47
CA ARG A 180 -1.86 -17.63 -7.83
C ARG A 180 -1.56 -16.74 -9.06
N VAL A 181 -2.57 -16.09 -9.65
CA VAL A 181 -2.42 -15.22 -10.82
C VAL A 181 -1.76 -13.88 -10.47
N CYS A 182 -1.82 -13.49 -9.20
CA CYS A 182 -1.12 -12.31 -8.71
C CYS A 182 -0.42 -12.72 -7.42
N ASN A 183 0.90 -12.82 -7.44
CA ASN A 183 1.75 -13.08 -6.27
C ASN A 183 1.75 -11.86 -5.31
N TYR A 184 0.55 -11.39 -4.94
CA TYR A 184 0.41 -10.28 -3.97
C TYR A 184 0.80 -10.72 -2.55
N ASP A 185 0.92 -12.03 -2.32
CA ASP A 185 1.36 -12.59 -1.04
C ASP A 185 2.79 -12.19 -0.67
N ASP A 186 3.61 -11.86 -1.68
CA ASP A 186 5.00 -11.42 -1.50
C ASP A 186 5.10 -9.91 -1.18
N LEU A 187 4.01 -9.15 -1.34
CA LEU A 187 4.01 -7.73 -0.99
C LEU A 187 3.86 -7.55 0.52
N SER A 188 4.98 -7.31 1.19
CA SER A 188 5.01 -7.00 2.63
C SER A 188 4.61 -5.55 2.94
N VAL A 189 4.16 -4.78 1.96
CA VAL A 189 3.96 -3.34 2.06
C VAL A 189 2.50 -2.93 2.09
N SER A 190 2.20 -1.84 2.81
CA SER A 190 0.98 -1.07 2.66
C SER A 190 1.25 0.18 1.86
N VAL A 191 0.40 0.48 0.88
CA VAL A 191 0.55 1.63 -0.03
C VAL A 191 -0.63 2.58 0.17
N PHE A 192 -0.32 3.86 0.33
CA PHE A 192 -1.30 4.94 0.40
C PHE A 192 -1.00 5.92 -0.73
N VAL A 193 -2.00 6.24 -1.52
CA VAL A 193 -1.85 7.14 -2.66
C VAL A 193 -3.06 8.08 -2.78
N ASN A 194 -2.79 9.36 -3.03
CA ASN A 194 -3.77 10.35 -3.45
C ASN A 194 -3.38 10.93 -4.82
N GLN A 195 -3.93 12.08 -5.20
CA GLN A 195 -3.62 12.70 -6.51
C GLN A 195 -2.23 13.33 -6.58
N HIS A 196 -1.61 13.66 -5.45
CA HIS A 196 -0.39 14.48 -5.38
C HIS A 196 0.81 13.75 -4.79
N ALA A 197 0.58 12.76 -3.93
CA ALA A 197 1.62 12.07 -3.20
C ALA A 197 1.25 10.62 -2.92
N ALA A 198 2.25 9.82 -2.61
CA ALA A 198 2.04 8.50 -2.07
C ALA A 198 3.07 8.21 -0.97
N PHE A 199 2.72 7.31 -0.07
CA PHE A 199 3.69 6.70 0.82
C PHE A 199 3.47 5.19 0.94
N VAL A 200 4.56 4.49 1.18
CA VAL A 200 4.61 3.03 1.31
C VAL A 200 5.18 2.71 2.69
N LEU A 201 4.48 1.87 3.41
CA LEU A 201 4.93 1.35 4.70
C LEU A 201 5.30 -0.11 4.54
N ASP A 202 6.55 -0.46 4.86
CA ASP A 202 6.99 -1.86 4.89
C ASP A 202 6.51 -2.52 6.20
N GLY A 203 5.85 -3.66 6.09
CA GLY A 203 5.34 -4.42 7.23
C GLY A 203 6.31 -5.45 7.79
N ALA A 204 7.44 -5.69 7.12
CA ALA A 204 8.33 -6.80 7.45
C ALA A 204 9.23 -6.55 8.66
N SER A 205 9.44 -5.31 9.07
CA SER A 205 10.39 -4.96 10.11
C SER A 205 9.72 -4.57 11.43
N GLY A 206 9.84 -5.43 12.43
CA GLY A 206 9.50 -5.07 13.80
C GLY A 206 10.40 -3.95 14.31
N GLY A 207 9.83 -2.78 14.61
CA GLY A 207 10.47 -1.71 15.40
C GLY A 207 10.95 -0.48 14.66
N ALA A 208 11.43 -0.56 13.44
CA ALA A 208 11.77 0.61 12.63
C ALA A 208 11.21 0.39 11.21
N GLN A 209 9.91 0.58 11.05
CA GLN A 209 9.30 0.43 9.72
C GLN A 209 9.89 1.48 8.78
N PRO A 210 10.57 1.09 7.70
CA PRO A 210 10.93 2.03 6.66
C PRO A 210 9.65 2.55 6.01
N ALA A 211 9.59 3.87 5.86
CA ALA A 211 8.55 4.54 5.09
C ALA A 211 9.18 5.11 3.83
N TYR A 212 8.52 4.94 2.71
CA TYR A 212 8.95 5.52 1.45
C TYR A 212 7.92 6.55 1.01
N THR A 213 8.35 7.78 0.76
CA THR A 213 7.49 8.84 0.24
C THR A 213 7.73 9.06 -1.24
N VAL A 214 6.67 9.26 -2.00
CA VAL A 214 6.70 9.46 -3.45
C VAL A 214 5.99 10.78 -3.75
N SER A 215 6.74 11.75 -4.30
CA SER A 215 6.22 13.06 -4.73
C SER A 215 6.30 13.28 -6.24
N SER A 216 6.91 12.34 -6.97
CA SER A 216 6.94 12.39 -8.43
C SER A 216 5.53 12.18 -9.00
N GLY A 217 4.98 13.18 -9.68
CA GLY A 217 3.65 13.10 -10.28
C GLY A 217 3.50 11.91 -11.24
N ALA A 218 4.54 11.56 -11.99
CA ALA A 218 4.53 10.38 -12.87
C ALA A 218 4.40 9.08 -12.08
N MET A 219 5.14 8.94 -10.97
CA MET A 219 5.04 7.76 -10.09
C MET A 219 3.69 7.68 -9.39
N VAL A 220 3.20 8.81 -8.85
CA VAL A 220 1.87 8.90 -8.23
C VAL A 220 0.78 8.49 -9.21
N HIS A 221 0.87 8.97 -10.47
CA HIS A 221 -0.06 8.56 -11.52
C HIS A 221 0.00 7.04 -11.77
N GLN A 222 1.19 6.45 -11.90
CA GLN A 222 1.34 5.01 -12.11
C GLN A 222 0.81 4.19 -10.93
N LEU A 223 1.01 4.64 -9.69
CA LEU A 223 0.42 4.00 -8.51
C LEU A 223 -1.12 4.05 -8.54
N ASN A 224 -1.71 5.17 -8.96
CA ASN A 224 -3.16 5.28 -9.13
C ASN A 224 -3.69 4.34 -10.22
N VAL A 225 -3.01 4.24 -11.37
CA VAL A 225 -3.34 3.29 -12.45
C VAL A 225 -3.24 1.85 -11.94
N TRP A 226 -2.21 1.54 -11.15
CA TRP A 226 -2.05 0.23 -10.55
C TRP A 226 -3.18 -0.07 -9.55
N MET A 227 -3.60 0.90 -8.73
CA MET A 227 -4.74 0.74 -7.83
C MET A 227 -6.06 0.49 -8.60
N ASP A 228 -6.25 1.12 -9.76
CA ASP A 228 -7.42 0.88 -10.62
C ASP A 228 -7.48 -0.56 -11.16
N HIS A 229 -6.33 -1.23 -11.28
CA HIS A 229 -6.30 -2.63 -11.67
C HIS A 229 -7.02 -3.52 -10.65
N PHE A 230 -6.89 -3.26 -9.35
CA PHE A 230 -7.58 -4.05 -8.31
C PHE A 230 -9.10 -3.93 -8.41
N ARG A 231 -9.63 -2.80 -8.84
CA ARG A 231 -11.09 -2.63 -9.08
C ARG A 231 -11.59 -3.48 -10.24
N LYS A 232 -10.71 -3.84 -11.18
CA LYS A 232 -11.04 -4.59 -12.39
C LYS A 232 -10.80 -6.10 -12.25
N LEU A 233 -10.29 -6.56 -11.11
CA LEU A 233 -10.07 -7.97 -10.86
C LEU A 233 -11.40 -8.75 -10.95
N PRO A 234 -11.37 -10.02 -11.43
CA PRO A 234 -12.54 -10.89 -11.43
C PRO A 234 -13.14 -11.07 -10.03
N ALA A 235 -14.45 -11.32 -9.94
CA ALA A 235 -15.15 -11.53 -8.67
C ALA A 235 -14.54 -12.69 -7.83
N ALA A 236 -13.93 -13.68 -8.47
CA ALA A 236 -13.22 -14.76 -7.76
C ALA A 236 -11.94 -14.30 -7.02
N GLN A 237 -11.42 -13.12 -7.33
CA GLN A 237 -10.19 -12.57 -6.76
C GLN A 237 -10.43 -11.40 -5.79
N ARG A 238 -11.67 -10.94 -5.66
CA ARG A 238 -12.03 -9.83 -4.77
C ARG A 238 -13.43 -9.98 -4.22
N LEU A 239 -13.64 -9.48 -3.01
CA LEU A 239 -14.96 -9.38 -2.38
C LEU A 239 -15.30 -7.90 -2.21
N THR A 240 -16.47 -7.50 -2.65
CA THR A 240 -16.99 -6.13 -2.54
C THR A 240 -18.47 -6.16 -2.18
N GLY A 241 -19.01 -5.07 -1.66
CA GLY A 241 -20.45 -4.96 -1.38
C GLY A 241 -20.93 -6.09 -0.45
N GLN A 242 -21.96 -6.81 -0.87
CA GLN A 242 -22.58 -7.88 -0.07
C GLN A 242 -21.62 -9.03 0.21
N ASP A 243 -20.76 -9.43 -0.75
CA ASP A 243 -19.79 -10.51 -0.55
C ASP A 243 -18.77 -10.17 0.54
N ALA A 244 -18.32 -8.91 0.61
CA ALA A 244 -17.45 -8.43 1.68
C ALA A 244 -18.17 -8.42 3.04
N ILE A 245 -19.43 -7.99 3.10
CA ILE A 245 -20.27 -8.02 4.31
C ILE A 245 -20.44 -9.44 4.81
N ASP A 246 -20.76 -10.38 3.93
CA ASP A 246 -20.95 -11.79 4.28
C ASP A 246 -19.64 -12.42 4.77
N TYR A 247 -18.52 -12.06 4.16
CA TYR A 247 -17.21 -12.51 4.60
C TYR A 247 -16.86 -11.97 6.00
N LEU A 248 -17.01 -10.67 6.25
CA LEU A 248 -16.81 -10.06 7.58
C LEU A 248 -17.74 -10.65 8.65
N THR A 249 -18.99 -10.95 8.27
CA THR A 249 -19.95 -11.60 9.16
C THR A 249 -19.50 -13.00 9.55
N ARG A 250 -18.95 -13.78 8.62
CA ARG A 250 -18.33 -15.08 8.94
C ARG A 250 -17.13 -14.93 9.86
N CYS A 251 -16.27 -13.93 9.59
CA CYS A 251 -15.13 -13.62 10.44
C CYS A 251 -15.52 -13.30 11.90
N MET A 252 -16.60 -12.54 12.10
CA MET A 252 -17.10 -12.24 13.45
C MET A 252 -17.52 -13.49 14.24
N ARG A 253 -17.93 -14.57 13.56
CA ARG A 253 -18.31 -15.83 14.23
C ARG A 253 -17.10 -16.63 14.73
N LEU A 254 -15.88 -16.29 14.26
CA LEU A 254 -14.63 -16.91 14.69
C LEU A 254 -14.05 -16.24 15.95
N LEU A 255 -14.56 -15.08 16.34
CA LEU A 255 -14.22 -14.32 17.55
C LEU A 255 -15.20 -14.65 18.70
#